data_6effe02e59acb70f70072f483dfba395
#
_entry.id   6effe02e59acb70f70072f483dfba395
#
_cell.length_a   1.000
_cell.length_b   1.000
_cell.length_c   1.000
_cell.angle_alpha   90.00
_cell.angle_beta   90.00
_cell.angle_gamma   90.00
#
_symmetry.space_group_name_H-M   'P 1'
#
loop_
_entity.id
_entity.type
_entity.pdbx_description
1 polymer ?
#
loop_
_entity_poly.entity_id
_entity_poly.type
_entity_poly.pdbx_seq_one_letter_code
_entity_poly.pdbx_strand_id
1 'polypeptide(L)'
;MNTAASLLSFKTKQSLCGRRVYQSTRLGESVPFRAIDQQSTPNCFGRRANPTFYTNDVTGHFFDNSPIVKRDRPLPGSQTQLQSAKAGIITPEMAYVAVRENRMRDVFAQEVHALGDEKLERLLKSYLDAPFVTEDFVREEVACGRAVIPMNFCHPEAQPMIIGKHFHTKVNANIGASDSAKSDIFSEVEKLKTALWAGADTVMDLSIGKDILAIRQQLLRTCPVPLGTVPIYEALERVNGQIESLSWDVFRETMLGQAKEGVDYMTIHAGVLHDHVLLTKNRLTGIVSRGGGLLASWMVKKSKENFLYTHFDELLEIALRYDITLSLGDGLRAGSLFDGNDAAQMAELKTLGELASRAYEAGVQVMIEGPGHIPYQKIQVNQTLEDTWCKEAPFYTLGPLVSDIGAGYDHITAAIGATVIGAAGCLLYTSPSPRDRQKS
;
A
#
# COMPACT_ATOMS: atom_id res chain seq x y z
N MET A 1 12.96 -3.47 -29.74
CA MET A 1 13.89 -3.41 -28.59
C MET A 1 14.44 -2.00 -28.28
N ASN A 2 13.80 -0.91 -28.66
CA ASN A 2 14.34 0.44 -28.43
C ASN A 2 13.36 1.43 -27.78
N THR A 3 12.18 0.97 -27.30
CA THR A 3 11.15 1.87 -26.77
C THR A 3 11.31 2.19 -25.28
N ALA A 4 11.81 1.26 -24.50
CA ALA A 4 12.01 1.49 -23.05
C ALA A 4 13.22 2.39 -22.76
N ALA A 5 14.32 2.21 -23.50
CA ALA A 5 15.50 3.07 -23.37
C ALA A 5 15.24 4.50 -23.86
N SER A 6 14.40 4.69 -24.90
CA SER A 6 14.00 6.01 -25.36
C SER A 6 13.06 6.75 -24.38
N LEU A 7 12.18 6.02 -23.70
CA LEU A 7 11.33 6.57 -22.65
C LEU A 7 12.14 6.99 -21.40
N LEU A 8 13.15 6.21 -21.02
CA LEU A 8 14.07 6.56 -19.93
C LEU A 8 14.96 7.77 -20.30
N SER A 9 15.44 7.88 -21.53
CA SER A 9 16.22 9.05 -22.00
C SER A 9 15.36 10.33 -22.09
N PHE A 10 14.08 10.21 -22.35
CA PHE A 10 13.15 11.33 -22.36
C PHE A 10 12.87 11.85 -20.93
N LYS A 11 12.83 10.94 -19.94
CA LYS A 11 12.54 11.26 -18.54
C LYS A 11 13.73 11.87 -17.79
N THR A 12 14.97 11.53 -18.14
CA THR A 12 16.17 12.09 -17.46
C THR A 12 16.46 13.55 -17.82
N LYS A 13 15.80 14.13 -18.82
CA LYS A 13 15.95 15.54 -19.21
C LYS A 13 14.83 16.46 -18.73
N GLN A 14 13.72 15.94 -18.20
CA GLN A 14 12.69 16.75 -17.61
C GLN A 14 12.97 16.93 -16.12
N SER A 15 13.36 18.15 -15.74
CA SER A 15 13.23 18.60 -14.36
C SER A 15 11.77 18.39 -13.93
N LEU A 16 11.54 17.91 -12.71
CA LEU A 16 10.20 17.88 -12.15
C LEU A 16 9.55 19.25 -12.33
N CYS A 17 8.36 19.28 -12.92
CA CYS A 17 7.60 20.50 -13.05
C CYS A 17 7.31 21.08 -11.66
N GLY A 18 7.51 22.40 -11.50
CA GLY A 18 7.19 23.11 -10.29
C GLY A 18 8.32 23.18 -9.26
N ARG A 19 8.08 23.94 -8.22
CA ARG A 19 9.02 24.21 -7.11
C ARG A 19 8.57 23.51 -5.85
N ARG A 20 9.52 23.02 -5.05
CA ARG A 20 9.23 22.46 -3.72
C ARG A 20 8.87 23.59 -2.76
N VAL A 21 7.78 23.43 -2.04
CA VAL A 21 7.32 24.33 -0.97
C VAL A 21 7.06 23.49 0.29
N TYR A 22 7.10 24.14 1.44
CA TYR A 22 6.92 23.48 2.73
C TYR A 22 5.79 24.11 3.52
N GLN A 23 5.06 23.31 4.25
CA GLN A 23 4.10 23.74 5.26
C GLN A 23 4.50 23.13 6.61
N SER A 24 4.56 23.93 7.67
CA SER A 24 4.91 23.41 8.99
C SER A 24 3.68 22.85 9.70
N THR A 25 3.90 21.76 10.42
CA THR A 25 2.93 21.25 11.39
C THR A 25 2.93 22.13 12.64
N ARG A 26 1.93 21.99 13.48
CA ARG A 26 1.87 22.61 14.81
C ARG A 26 3.03 22.18 15.72
N LEU A 27 3.58 20.99 15.49
CA LEU A 27 4.72 20.43 16.22
C LEU A 27 6.10 20.79 15.60
N GLY A 28 6.11 21.68 14.59
CA GLY A 28 7.34 22.22 14.01
C GLY A 28 7.95 21.39 12.87
N GLU A 29 7.33 20.29 12.46
CA GLU A 29 7.80 19.51 11.33
C GLU A 29 7.47 20.17 9.99
N SER A 30 8.31 19.96 8.98
CA SER A 30 8.13 20.48 7.63
C SER A 30 7.57 19.43 6.68
N VAL A 31 6.41 19.69 6.11
CA VAL A 31 5.73 18.81 5.13
C VAL A 31 6.01 19.34 3.73
N PRO A 32 6.69 18.59 2.84
CA PRO A 32 6.99 19.03 1.50
C PRO A 32 5.81 18.87 0.54
N PHE A 33 5.60 19.89 -0.29
CA PHE A 33 4.67 19.89 -1.41
C PHE A 33 5.37 20.39 -2.67
N ARG A 34 4.83 20.00 -3.82
CA ARG A 34 5.28 20.52 -5.10
C ARG A 34 4.22 21.46 -5.66
N ALA A 35 4.60 22.73 -5.82
CA ALA A 35 3.77 23.77 -6.43
C ALA A 35 4.05 23.78 -7.94
N ILE A 36 3.04 23.54 -8.76
CA ILE A 36 3.11 23.47 -10.22
C ILE A 36 2.30 24.61 -10.80
N ASP A 37 2.97 25.58 -11.43
CA ASP A 37 2.30 26.67 -12.10
C ASP A 37 1.77 26.19 -13.45
N GLN A 38 0.45 26.25 -13.61
CA GLN A 38 -0.22 25.79 -14.80
C GLN A 38 -0.22 26.86 -15.90
N GLN A 39 -0.07 26.42 -17.16
CA GLN A 39 -0.25 27.30 -18.29
C GLN A 39 -1.71 27.73 -18.41
N SER A 40 -1.92 28.98 -18.84
CA SER A 40 -3.29 29.51 -19.05
C SER A 40 -4.02 28.70 -20.12
N THR A 41 -5.28 28.35 -19.85
CA THR A 41 -6.14 27.64 -20.79
C THR A 41 -6.84 28.62 -21.76
N PRO A 42 -6.83 28.35 -23.09
CA PRO A 42 -7.61 29.11 -24.05
C PRO A 42 -9.11 28.99 -23.74
N ASN A 43 -9.84 30.09 -23.84
CA ASN A 43 -11.31 30.12 -23.76
C ASN A 43 -11.89 31.02 -24.86
N CYS A 44 -13.21 31.09 -24.99
CA CYS A 44 -13.88 31.87 -26.02
C CYS A 44 -13.65 33.39 -25.92
N PHE A 45 -13.12 33.89 -24.81
CA PHE A 45 -12.82 35.32 -24.59
C PHE A 45 -11.31 35.60 -24.47
N GLY A 46 -10.43 34.65 -24.81
CA GLY A 46 -8.98 34.78 -24.71
C GLY A 46 -8.31 33.66 -24.02
N ARG A 47 -7.59 33.92 -22.92
CA ARG A 47 -6.95 32.91 -22.07
C ARG A 47 -7.34 33.10 -20.63
N ARG A 48 -7.68 32.01 -19.96
CA ARG A 48 -7.92 31.97 -18.53
C ARG A 48 -6.63 31.57 -17.81
N ALA A 49 -6.24 32.33 -16.80
CA ALA A 49 -5.18 31.92 -15.88
C ALA A 49 -5.64 30.70 -15.06
N ASN A 50 -4.80 29.70 -14.96
CA ASN A 50 -5.04 28.55 -14.09
C ASN A 50 -4.34 28.76 -12.74
N PRO A 51 -4.90 28.26 -11.63
CA PRO A 51 -4.26 28.34 -10.32
C PRO A 51 -2.99 27.49 -10.28
N THR A 52 -2.10 27.77 -9.34
CA THR A 52 -0.97 26.89 -9.03
C THR A 52 -1.51 25.60 -8.44
N PHE A 53 -1.20 24.48 -9.06
CA PHE A 53 -1.53 23.16 -8.56
C PHE A 53 -0.51 22.70 -7.52
N TYR A 54 -0.96 22.08 -6.45
CA TYR A 54 -0.09 21.50 -5.43
C TYR A 54 -0.29 19.99 -5.33
N THR A 55 0.77 19.25 -5.21
CA THR A 55 0.75 17.80 -4.97
C THR A 55 1.72 17.45 -3.85
N ASN A 56 1.49 16.35 -3.17
CA ASN A 56 2.44 15.83 -2.19
C ASN A 56 3.79 15.58 -2.87
N ASP A 57 4.88 16.05 -2.26
CA ASP A 57 6.21 15.79 -2.78
C ASP A 57 6.81 14.57 -2.08
N VAL A 58 6.62 13.41 -2.69
CA VAL A 58 7.17 12.11 -2.23
C VAL A 58 8.46 11.74 -2.97
N THR A 59 9.02 12.63 -3.77
CA THR A 59 10.17 12.32 -4.63
C THR A 59 11.50 12.26 -3.86
N GLY A 60 11.51 12.75 -2.62
CA GLY A 60 12.71 12.73 -1.78
C GLY A 60 13.89 13.47 -2.44
N HIS A 61 15.07 12.89 -2.35
CA HIS A 61 16.33 13.46 -2.86
C HIS A 61 16.60 13.16 -4.35
N PHE A 62 15.80 12.32 -5.00
CA PHE A 62 16.12 11.78 -6.34
C PHE A 62 16.15 12.83 -7.46
N PHE A 63 15.51 13.97 -7.30
CA PHE A 63 15.28 14.89 -8.42
C PHE A 63 15.87 16.29 -8.23
N ASP A 64 16.31 16.65 -7.06
CA ASP A 64 16.82 18.01 -6.75
C ASP A 64 18.14 18.04 -6.00
N ASN A 65 18.83 16.90 -5.92
CA ASN A 65 20.08 16.73 -5.18
C ASN A 65 20.01 17.16 -3.70
N SER A 66 18.80 17.26 -3.13
CA SER A 66 18.65 17.52 -1.71
C SER A 66 19.15 16.32 -0.90
N PRO A 67 19.69 16.55 0.31
CA PRO A 67 20.10 15.43 1.16
C PRO A 67 18.87 14.57 1.54
N ILE A 68 19.12 13.28 1.80
CA ILE A 68 18.11 12.40 2.37
C ILE A 68 17.75 12.94 3.75
N VAL A 69 16.47 13.31 3.92
CA VAL A 69 15.96 13.78 5.20
C VAL A 69 15.68 12.56 6.07
N LYS A 70 16.30 12.53 7.25
CA LYS A 70 16.02 11.53 8.28
C LYS A 70 15.23 12.19 9.40
N ARG A 71 14.16 11.52 9.79
CA ARG A 71 13.30 11.95 10.90
C ARG A 71 13.77 11.29 12.19
N ASP A 72 13.61 12.00 13.29
CA ASP A 72 13.79 11.39 14.61
C ASP A 72 12.68 10.35 14.83
N ARG A 73 13.08 9.14 15.14
CA ARG A 73 12.16 8.02 15.36
C ARG A 73 12.32 7.48 16.78
N PRO A 74 11.21 7.05 17.41
CA PRO A 74 11.28 6.32 18.67
C PRO A 74 12.12 5.05 18.54
N LEU A 75 12.65 4.57 19.65
CA LEU A 75 13.38 3.30 19.69
C LEU A 75 12.41 2.11 19.58
N PRO A 76 12.86 0.97 19.02
CA PRO A 76 12.08 -0.26 19.04
C PRO A 76 11.62 -0.62 20.45
N GLY A 77 10.31 -0.94 20.59
CA GLY A 77 9.67 -1.19 21.89
C GLY A 77 9.01 0.05 22.52
N SER A 78 9.06 1.21 21.85
CA SER A 78 8.23 2.38 22.20
C SER A 78 6.76 2.14 21.88
N GLN A 79 5.88 3.05 22.32
CA GLN A 79 4.46 3.01 21.95
C GLN A 79 4.28 3.15 20.44
N THR A 80 3.47 2.24 19.86
CA THR A 80 3.10 2.29 18.44
C THR A 80 2.13 3.45 18.16
N GLN A 81 1.91 3.74 16.86
CA GLN A 81 0.92 4.74 16.46
C GLN A 81 -0.48 4.39 17.02
N LEU A 82 -0.90 3.11 16.93
CA LEU A 82 -2.18 2.67 17.48
C LEU A 82 -2.26 2.78 18.99
N GLN A 83 -1.22 2.39 19.72
CA GLN A 83 -1.17 2.52 21.18
C GLN A 83 -1.21 3.97 21.62
N SER A 84 -0.45 4.85 20.95
CA SER A 84 -0.45 6.30 21.20
C SER A 84 -1.83 6.90 20.95
N ALA A 85 -2.46 6.55 19.84
CA ALA A 85 -3.82 7.00 19.49
C ALA A 85 -4.85 6.57 20.55
N LYS A 86 -4.83 5.29 20.97
CA LYS A 86 -5.71 4.76 22.04
C LYS A 86 -5.48 5.44 23.39
N ALA A 87 -4.25 5.88 23.66
CA ALA A 87 -3.90 6.65 24.86
C ALA A 87 -4.26 8.15 24.76
N GLY A 88 -4.86 8.60 23.68
CA GLY A 88 -5.21 10.01 23.45
C GLY A 88 -4.03 10.89 23.07
N ILE A 89 -2.89 10.30 22.69
CA ILE A 89 -1.66 11.01 22.33
C ILE A 89 -1.63 11.26 20.82
N ILE A 90 -1.43 12.51 20.43
CA ILE A 90 -1.19 12.91 19.05
C ILE A 90 0.32 12.82 18.79
N THR A 91 0.72 11.94 17.88
CA THR A 91 2.12 11.79 17.48
C THR A 91 2.53 12.83 16.43
N PRO A 92 3.84 13.08 16.24
CA PRO A 92 4.32 13.91 15.14
C PRO A 92 3.84 13.42 13.77
N GLU A 93 3.73 12.12 13.57
CA GLU A 93 3.22 11.51 12.34
C GLU A 93 1.75 11.85 12.10
N MET A 94 0.90 11.86 13.12
CA MET A 94 -0.52 12.24 13.02
C MET A 94 -0.65 13.71 12.64
N ALA A 95 0.15 14.60 13.23
CA ALA A 95 0.19 16.01 12.87
C ALA A 95 0.66 16.23 11.42
N TYR A 96 1.66 15.46 10.99
CA TYR A 96 2.17 15.51 9.62
C TYR A 96 1.10 15.11 8.59
N VAL A 97 0.40 13.98 8.81
CA VAL A 97 -0.65 13.53 7.89
C VAL A 97 -1.83 14.49 7.84
N ALA A 98 -2.21 15.13 8.95
CA ALA A 98 -3.28 16.13 8.95
C ALA A 98 -2.97 17.30 7.99
N VAL A 99 -1.74 17.82 8.03
CA VAL A 99 -1.29 18.87 7.09
C VAL A 99 -1.32 18.36 5.65
N ARG A 100 -0.84 17.15 5.42
CA ARG A 100 -0.76 16.54 4.09
C ARG A 100 -2.14 16.33 3.45
N GLU A 101 -3.09 15.81 4.21
CA GLU A 101 -4.45 15.55 3.72
C GLU A 101 -5.22 16.85 3.45
N ASN A 102 -5.13 17.85 4.32
CA ASN A 102 -5.78 19.14 4.12
C ASN A 102 -5.27 19.87 2.88
N ARG A 103 -3.96 19.83 2.62
CA ARG A 103 -3.40 20.50 1.45
C ARG A 103 -3.97 19.99 0.14
N MET A 104 -4.19 18.69 0.02
CA MET A 104 -4.81 18.08 -1.16
C MET A 104 -6.25 18.56 -1.36
N ARG A 105 -7.01 18.69 -0.25
CA ARG A 105 -8.39 19.20 -0.29
C ARG A 105 -8.44 20.68 -0.71
N ASP A 106 -7.58 21.52 -0.12
CA ASP A 106 -7.49 22.94 -0.48
C ASP A 106 -7.23 23.14 -1.98
N VAL A 107 -6.32 22.33 -2.55
CA VAL A 107 -6.00 22.36 -3.97
C VAL A 107 -7.22 22.02 -4.81
N PHE A 108 -7.91 20.94 -4.49
CA PHE A 108 -9.09 20.51 -5.23
C PHE A 108 -10.22 21.56 -5.15
N ALA A 109 -10.46 22.12 -3.95
CA ALA A 109 -11.44 23.19 -3.78
C ALA A 109 -11.10 24.42 -4.62
N GLN A 110 -9.83 24.84 -4.62
CA GLN A 110 -9.37 25.96 -5.45
C GLN A 110 -9.55 25.70 -6.94
N GLU A 111 -9.30 24.47 -7.41
CA GLU A 111 -9.51 24.09 -8.80
C GLU A 111 -10.99 24.14 -9.19
N VAL A 112 -11.88 23.56 -8.38
CA VAL A 112 -13.32 23.58 -8.65
C VAL A 112 -13.84 25.00 -8.70
N HIS A 113 -13.49 25.85 -7.72
CA HIS A 113 -13.88 27.27 -7.72
C HIS A 113 -13.29 28.03 -8.92
N ALA A 114 -12.07 27.73 -9.32
CA ALA A 114 -11.42 28.36 -10.47
C ALA A 114 -12.11 28.03 -11.80
N LEU A 115 -12.80 26.86 -11.90
CA LEU A 115 -13.61 26.53 -13.08
C LEU A 115 -14.84 27.45 -13.23
N GLY A 116 -15.36 27.98 -12.12
CA GLY A 116 -16.54 28.87 -12.13
C GLY A 116 -17.80 28.16 -12.65
N ASP A 117 -17.89 26.87 -12.50
CA ASP A 117 -19.05 26.05 -12.89
C ASP A 117 -19.92 25.79 -11.65
N GLU A 118 -20.96 26.62 -11.47
CA GLU A 118 -21.87 26.50 -10.33
C GLU A 118 -22.58 25.15 -10.25
N LYS A 119 -22.75 24.46 -11.37
CA LYS A 119 -23.35 23.11 -11.37
C LYS A 119 -22.38 22.08 -10.81
N LEU A 120 -21.09 22.19 -11.16
CA LEU A 120 -20.02 21.36 -10.62
C LEU A 120 -19.82 21.64 -9.13
N GLU A 121 -19.81 22.89 -8.71
CA GLU A 121 -19.72 23.27 -7.30
C GLU A 121 -20.87 22.69 -6.47
N ARG A 122 -22.11 22.74 -6.99
CA ARG A 122 -23.26 22.11 -6.34
C ARG A 122 -23.15 20.59 -6.26
N LEU A 123 -22.65 19.95 -7.32
CA LEU A 123 -22.46 18.50 -7.34
C LEU A 123 -21.41 18.06 -6.31
N LEU A 124 -20.36 18.85 -6.14
CA LEU A 124 -19.24 18.57 -5.25
C LEU A 124 -19.37 19.21 -3.87
N LYS A 125 -20.53 19.83 -3.59
CA LYS A 125 -20.75 20.61 -2.36
C LYS A 125 -20.40 19.84 -1.08
N SER A 126 -20.82 18.59 -0.96
CA SER A 126 -20.51 17.75 0.22
C SER A 126 -19.02 17.53 0.43
N TYR A 127 -18.25 17.47 -0.64
CA TYR A 127 -16.79 17.35 -0.59
C TYR A 127 -16.13 18.71 -0.25
N LEU A 128 -16.60 19.78 -0.86
CA LEU A 128 -16.06 21.13 -0.64
C LEU A 128 -16.32 21.63 0.78
N ASP A 129 -17.52 21.34 1.32
CA ASP A 129 -17.94 21.71 2.68
C ASP A 129 -17.45 20.73 3.75
N ALA A 130 -16.78 19.62 3.37
CA ALA A 130 -16.30 18.65 4.34
C ALA A 130 -15.31 19.30 5.33
N PRO A 131 -15.37 18.98 6.62
CA PRO A 131 -14.51 19.58 7.63
C PRO A 131 -13.04 19.28 7.37
N PHE A 132 -12.15 20.17 7.78
CA PHE A 132 -10.71 19.91 7.73
C PHE A 132 -10.34 18.68 8.56
N VAL A 133 -9.37 17.93 8.07
CA VAL A 133 -8.75 16.83 8.80
C VAL A 133 -7.93 17.43 9.94
N THR A 134 -8.42 17.29 11.18
CA THR A 134 -7.67 17.72 12.36
C THR A 134 -6.74 16.61 12.85
N GLU A 135 -5.74 16.96 13.63
CA GLU A 135 -4.85 15.98 14.27
C GLU A 135 -5.63 15.05 15.21
N ASP A 136 -6.65 15.58 15.91
CA ASP A 136 -7.56 14.79 16.74
C ASP A 136 -8.36 13.79 15.91
N PHE A 137 -8.86 14.22 14.75
CA PHE A 137 -9.56 13.33 13.83
C PHE A 137 -8.64 12.19 13.33
N VAL A 138 -7.40 12.51 12.95
CA VAL A 138 -6.40 11.48 12.58
C VAL A 138 -6.20 10.50 13.73
N ARG A 139 -6.00 11.01 14.96
CA ARG A 139 -5.83 10.18 16.15
C ARG A 139 -7.04 9.27 16.38
N GLU A 140 -8.26 9.80 16.25
CA GLU A 140 -9.51 9.03 16.46
C GLU A 140 -9.66 7.91 15.43
N GLU A 141 -9.38 8.17 14.16
CA GLU A 141 -9.46 7.16 13.10
C GLU A 141 -8.43 6.04 13.30
N VAL A 142 -7.20 6.40 13.70
CA VAL A 142 -6.18 5.40 14.07
C VAL A 142 -6.58 4.66 15.33
N ALA A 143 -7.07 5.34 16.36
CA ALA A 143 -7.52 4.72 17.62
C ALA A 143 -8.66 3.72 17.43
N CYS A 144 -9.56 3.96 16.47
CA CYS A 144 -10.65 3.05 16.11
C CYS A 144 -10.22 1.89 15.18
N GLY A 145 -8.99 1.90 14.68
CA GLY A 145 -8.50 0.89 13.73
C GLY A 145 -9.00 1.08 12.29
N ARG A 146 -9.67 2.20 11.98
CA ARG A 146 -10.16 2.55 10.64
C ARG A 146 -9.12 3.23 9.76
N ALA A 147 -7.97 3.56 10.32
CA ALA A 147 -6.84 4.11 9.61
C ALA A 147 -5.52 3.57 10.17
N VAL A 148 -4.51 3.50 9.32
CA VAL A 148 -3.15 3.09 9.69
C VAL A 148 -2.13 4.09 9.17
N ILE A 149 -1.05 4.28 9.92
CA ILE A 149 0.13 5.04 9.54
C ILE A 149 1.32 4.06 9.52
N PRO A 150 1.64 3.44 8.37
CA PRO A 150 2.71 2.46 8.28
C PRO A 150 4.07 3.16 8.44
N MET A 151 4.68 3.03 9.61
CA MET A 151 5.92 3.74 9.94
C MET A 151 6.76 2.95 10.95
N ASN A 152 7.67 2.12 10.44
CA ASN A 152 8.62 1.39 11.29
C ASN A 152 9.60 2.35 12.01
N PHE A 153 9.90 2.08 13.27
CA PHE A 153 10.87 2.86 14.04
C PHE A 153 12.28 2.86 13.43
N CYS A 154 12.63 1.86 12.63
CA CYS A 154 13.93 1.72 11.97
C CYS A 154 13.98 2.31 10.54
N HIS A 155 12.93 3.01 10.08
CA HIS A 155 12.88 3.67 8.77
C HIS A 155 12.79 5.21 8.89
N PRO A 156 13.88 5.88 9.30
CA PRO A 156 13.86 7.33 9.50
C PRO A 156 13.70 8.14 8.20
N GLU A 157 13.97 7.56 7.05
CA GLU A 157 13.86 8.21 5.74
C GLU A 157 12.41 8.35 5.25
N ALA A 158 11.47 7.54 5.77
CA ALA A 158 10.08 7.58 5.34
C ALA A 158 9.33 8.81 5.86
N GLN A 159 8.50 9.38 4.99
CA GLN A 159 7.55 10.44 5.32
C GLN A 159 6.22 9.80 5.76
N PRO A 160 5.56 10.32 6.81
CA PRO A 160 4.28 9.80 7.25
C PRO A 160 3.19 9.90 6.17
N MET A 161 2.40 8.85 6.09
CA MET A 161 1.26 8.74 5.21
C MET A 161 0.18 7.91 5.91
N ILE A 162 -1.08 8.25 5.70
CA ILE A 162 -2.22 7.54 6.30
C ILE A 162 -3.00 6.80 5.22
N ILE A 163 -3.45 5.61 5.55
CA ILE A 163 -4.40 4.81 4.76
C ILE A 163 -5.64 4.64 5.63
N GLY A 164 -6.78 5.14 5.19
CA GLY A 164 -8.02 5.10 5.98
C GLY A 164 -9.21 5.70 5.24
N LYS A 165 -10.43 5.21 5.53
CA LYS A 165 -11.69 5.47 4.81
C LYS A 165 -12.05 6.96 4.65
N HIS A 166 -11.59 7.80 5.55
CA HIS A 166 -11.90 9.23 5.54
C HIS A 166 -10.76 10.11 5.02
N PHE A 167 -9.77 9.50 4.36
CA PHE A 167 -8.59 10.14 3.80
C PHE A 167 -8.53 9.91 2.29
N HIS A 168 -7.65 10.62 1.60
CA HIS A 168 -7.43 10.39 0.17
C HIS A 168 -6.97 8.96 -0.08
N THR A 169 -7.51 8.33 -1.13
CA THR A 169 -7.06 7.00 -1.59
C THR A 169 -5.59 7.04 -1.98
N LYS A 170 -4.84 6.06 -1.53
CA LYS A 170 -3.39 5.94 -1.77
C LYS A 170 -3.09 4.92 -2.86
N VAL A 171 -1.97 5.12 -3.53
CA VAL A 171 -1.49 4.25 -4.60
C VAL A 171 -0.20 3.58 -4.17
N ASN A 172 -0.20 2.25 -4.19
CA ASN A 172 1.01 1.45 -4.03
C ASN A 172 1.61 1.08 -5.39
N ALA A 173 2.93 1.12 -5.49
CA ALA A 173 3.66 0.59 -6.64
C ALA A 173 4.45 -0.66 -6.24
N ASN A 174 4.23 -1.77 -6.96
CA ASN A 174 5.02 -2.97 -6.80
C ASN A 174 6.30 -2.87 -7.64
N ILE A 175 7.44 -3.09 -7.01
CA ILE A 175 8.74 -3.25 -7.66
C ILE A 175 9.36 -4.59 -7.24
N GLY A 176 10.48 -4.96 -7.79
CA GLY A 176 11.24 -6.12 -7.34
C GLY A 176 11.96 -6.84 -8.48
N ALA A 177 13.09 -7.44 -8.13
CA ALA A 177 13.88 -8.30 -8.98
C ALA A 177 13.22 -9.68 -9.13
N SER A 178 13.33 -10.29 -10.32
CA SER A 178 12.91 -11.66 -10.57
C SER A 178 14.07 -12.45 -11.20
N ASP A 179 14.09 -13.77 -10.98
CA ASP A 179 15.14 -14.65 -11.52
C ASP A 179 15.27 -14.62 -13.05
N SER A 180 14.18 -14.25 -13.75
CA SER A 180 14.14 -14.17 -15.21
C SER A 180 14.68 -12.85 -15.80
N ALA A 181 14.84 -11.82 -14.97
CA ALA A 181 15.38 -10.53 -15.38
C ALA A 181 16.77 -10.35 -14.78
N LYS A 182 17.73 -9.88 -15.58
CA LYS A 182 19.01 -9.35 -15.08
C LYS A 182 18.71 -8.04 -14.33
N SER A 183 18.17 -8.17 -13.12
CA SER A 183 17.86 -7.05 -12.26
C SER A 183 18.94 -6.94 -11.21
N ASP A 184 19.58 -5.80 -11.15
CA ASP A 184 20.57 -5.45 -10.15
C ASP A 184 20.02 -4.37 -9.21
N ILE A 185 20.76 -4.07 -8.17
CA ILE A 185 20.40 -3.03 -7.19
C ILE A 185 20.11 -1.69 -7.88
N PHE A 186 20.89 -1.32 -8.88
CA PHE A 186 20.71 -0.07 -9.59
C PHE A 186 19.37 -0.01 -10.33
N SER A 187 18.99 -1.09 -11.01
CA SER A 187 17.70 -1.15 -11.73
C SER A 187 16.51 -1.08 -10.79
N GLU A 188 16.61 -1.66 -9.58
CA GLU A 188 15.52 -1.57 -8.59
C GLU A 188 15.39 -0.15 -8.01
N VAL A 189 16.49 0.55 -7.78
CA VAL A 189 16.48 1.97 -7.37
C VAL A 189 15.88 2.85 -8.47
N GLU A 190 16.15 2.58 -9.76
CA GLU A 190 15.53 3.31 -10.87
C GLU A 190 14.02 3.02 -10.99
N LYS A 191 13.55 1.81 -10.65
CA LYS A 191 12.11 1.49 -10.54
C LYS A 191 11.48 2.26 -9.38
N LEU A 192 12.11 2.28 -8.20
CA LEU A 192 11.67 3.08 -7.06
C LEU A 192 11.52 4.55 -7.45
N LYS A 193 12.55 5.13 -8.05
CA LYS A 193 12.56 6.51 -8.52
C LYS A 193 11.42 6.79 -9.51
N THR A 194 11.17 5.87 -10.44
CA THR A 194 10.08 5.99 -11.41
C THR A 194 8.71 5.94 -10.71
N ALA A 195 8.51 5.03 -9.74
CA ALA A 195 7.29 4.94 -8.96
C ALA A 195 6.99 6.23 -8.18
N LEU A 196 8.00 6.76 -7.49
CA LEU A 196 7.89 8.02 -6.75
C LEU A 196 7.61 9.22 -7.67
N TRP A 197 8.27 9.25 -8.83
CA TRP A 197 8.00 10.29 -9.84
C TRP A 197 6.57 10.23 -10.36
N ALA A 198 6.01 9.03 -10.49
CA ALA A 198 4.62 8.83 -10.90
C ALA A 198 3.61 9.10 -9.77
N GLY A 199 4.06 9.40 -8.55
CA GLY A 199 3.22 9.77 -7.42
C GLY A 199 2.77 8.59 -6.55
N ALA A 200 3.52 7.48 -6.54
CA ALA A 200 3.23 6.38 -5.62
C ALA A 200 3.35 6.84 -4.16
N ASP A 201 2.34 6.54 -3.36
CA ASP A 201 2.28 6.87 -1.93
C ASP A 201 3.00 5.83 -1.07
N THR A 202 3.04 4.58 -1.53
CA THR A 202 3.80 3.47 -0.93
C THR A 202 4.48 2.66 -2.02
N VAL A 203 5.47 1.89 -1.62
CA VAL A 203 6.15 0.95 -2.52
C VAL A 203 6.23 -0.41 -1.85
N MET A 204 6.00 -1.48 -2.61
CA MET A 204 6.19 -2.84 -2.14
C MET A 204 7.33 -3.50 -2.90
N ASP A 205 8.35 -3.95 -2.19
CA ASP A 205 9.45 -4.75 -2.73
C ASP A 205 9.07 -6.24 -2.76
N LEU A 206 8.85 -6.74 -3.97
CA LEU A 206 8.53 -8.15 -4.25
C LEU A 206 9.74 -8.91 -4.81
N SER A 207 10.95 -8.45 -4.53
CA SER A 207 12.18 -9.10 -4.98
C SER A 207 12.26 -10.56 -4.51
N ILE A 208 12.85 -11.39 -5.36
CA ILE A 208 13.18 -12.79 -5.11
C ILE A 208 14.60 -13.05 -5.58
N GLY A 209 15.21 -14.15 -5.12
CA GLY A 209 16.57 -14.54 -5.51
C GLY A 209 17.64 -14.07 -4.52
N LYS A 210 18.89 -14.31 -4.86
CA LYS A 210 20.03 -14.22 -3.93
C LYS A 210 20.31 -12.81 -3.42
N ASP A 211 19.98 -11.78 -4.19
CA ASP A 211 20.33 -10.39 -3.87
C ASP A 211 19.22 -9.64 -3.13
N ILE A 212 18.14 -10.35 -2.72
CA ILE A 212 16.96 -9.78 -2.07
C ILE A 212 17.30 -8.89 -0.87
N LEU A 213 18.25 -9.31 -0.04
CA LEU A 213 18.67 -8.58 1.15
C LEU A 213 19.35 -7.25 0.79
N ALA A 214 20.32 -7.29 -0.12
CA ALA A 214 21.07 -6.09 -0.55
C ALA A 214 20.17 -5.09 -1.28
N ILE A 215 19.25 -5.57 -2.11
CA ILE A 215 18.25 -4.75 -2.81
C ILE A 215 17.37 -4.05 -1.77
N ARG A 216 16.76 -4.77 -0.85
CA ARG A 216 15.86 -4.21 0.17
C ARG A 216 16.56 -3.17 1.05
N GLN A 217 17.78 -3.45 1.52
CA GLN A 217 18.55 -2.50 2.32
C GLN A 217 18.81 -1.20 1.57
N GLN A 218 19.17 -1.28 0.29
CA GLN A 218 19.38 -0.10 -0.53
C GLN A 218 18.06 0.66 -0.78
N LEU A 219 16.97 -0.04 -1.05
CA LEU A 219 15.66 0.57 -1.23
C LEU A 219 15.22 1.31 0.03
N LEU A 220 15.29 0.68 1.21
CA LEU A 220 14.91 1.30 2.49
C LEU A 220 15.68 2.58 2.78
N ARG A 221 17.02 2.59 2.54
CA ARG A 221 17.85 3.78 2.81
C ARG A 221 17.64 4.92 1.82
N THR A 222 16.90 4.69 0.74
CA THR A 222 16.63 5.70 -0.30
C THR A 222 15.13 5.99 -0.49
N CYS A 223 14.24 5.18 0.09
CA CYS A 223 12.80 5.31 -0.06
C CYS A 223 12.21 6.35 0.91
N PRO A 224 11.63 7.45 0.43
CA PRO A 224 11.00 8.46 1.29
C PRO A 224 9.52 8.18 1.59
N VAL A 225 9.01 7.01 1.21
CA VAL A 225 7.62 6.58 1.47
C VAL A 225 7.62 5.24 2.18
N PRO A 226 6.53 4.84 2.84
CA PRO A 226 6.45 3.51 3.45
C PRO A 226 6.77 2.40 2.44
N LEU A 227 7.62 1.46 2.87
CA LEU A 227 8.05 0.32 2.07
C LEU A 227 7.53 -0.98 2.68
N GLY A 228 6.83 -1.76 1.85
CA GLY A 228 6.29 -3.07 2.22
C GLY A 228 7.04 -4.23 1.60
N THR A 229 6.86 -5.42 2.19
CA THR A 229 7.42 -6.68 1.70
C THR A 229 6.45 -7.85 1.88
N VAL A 230 6.81 -8.99 1.30
CA VAL A 230 6.15 -10.29 1.52
C VAL A 230 7.18 -11.26 2.11
N PRO A 231 7.33 -11.35 3.45
CA PRO A 231 8.42 -12.08 4.10
C PRO A 231 8.54 -13.55 3.71
N ILE A 232 7.44 -14.21 3.35
CA ILE A 232 7.44 -15.62 2.93
C ILE A 232 8.33 -15.88 1.69
N TYR A 233 8.55 -14.85 0.85
CA TYR A 233 9.41 -14.99 -0.33
C TYR A 233 10.88 -15.13 0.06
N GLU A 234 11.37 -14.30 0.98
CA GLU A 234 12.72 -14.45 1.51
C GLU A 234 12.85 -15.71 2.37
N ALA A 235 11.84 -16.05 3.19
CA ALA A 235 11.85 -17.27 3.97
C ALA A 235 12.02 -18.52 3.08
N LEU A 236 11.38 -18.53 1.90
CA LEU A 236 11.55 -19.60 0.91
C LEU A 236 12.97 -19.62 0.31
N GLU A 237 13.57 -18.46 0.02
CA GLU A 237 14.94 -18.39 -0.46
C GLU A 237 15.94 -18.91 0.59
N ARG A 238 15.74 -18.61 1.87
CA ARG A 238 16.58 -19.10 2.97
C ARG A 238 16.61 -20.63 3.09
N VAL A 239 15.58 -21.30 2.61
CA VAL A 239 15.50 -22.76 2.53
C VAL A 239 15.74 -23.30 1.11
N ASN A 240 16.42 -22.53 0.24
CA ASN A 240 16.75 -22.88 -1.14
C ASN A 240 15.53 -23.32 -1.97
N GLY A 241 14.37 -22.69 -1.78
CA GLY A 241 13.15 -23.00 -2.50
C GLY A 241 12.42 -24.28 -2.05
N GLN A 242 12.90 -24.94 -1.01
CA GLN A 242 12.33 -26.21 -0.50
C GLN A 242 11.14 -25.90 0.42
N ILE A 243 9.92 -25.97 -0.11
CA ILE A 243 8.68 -25.63 0.62
C ILE A 243 8.57 -26.46 1.91
N GLU A 244 8.93 -27.73 1.88
CA GLU A 244 8.87 -28.62 3.04
C GLU A 244 9.83 -28.21 4.17
N SER A 245 10.86 -27.46 3.87
CA SER A 245 11.83 -26.95 4.85
C SER A 245 11.40 -25.65 5.49
N LEU A 246 10.32 -25.00 5.00
CA LEU A 246 9.74 -23.85 5.65
C LEU A 246 9.22 -24.24 7.06
N SER A 247 9.46 -23.35 8.01
CA SER A 247 8.99 -23.48 9.38
C SER A 247 8.70 -22.12 9.97
N TRP A 248 8.02 -22.12 11.12
CA TRP A 248 7.81 -20.90 11.89
C TRP A 248 9.14 -20.21 12.24
N ASP A 249 10.15 -20.95 12.67
CA ASP A 249 11.44 -20.38 13.07
C ASP A 249 12.12 -19.63 11.92
N VAL A 250 12.15 -20.22 10.72
CA VAL A 250 12.72 -19.58 9.52
C VAL A 250 11.95 -18.30 9.17
N PHE A 251 10.63 -18.37 9.24
CA PHE A 251 9.77 -17.20 8.95
C PHE A 251 9.95 -16.11 10.01
N ARG A 252 9.97 -16.47 11.28
CA ARG A 252 10.17 -15.56 12.41
C ARG A 252 11.50 -14.81 12.30
N GLU A 253 12.59 -15.52 12.01
CA GLU A 253 13.91 -14.91 11.80
C GLU A 253 13.90 -13.94 10.60
N THR A 254 13.23 -14.32 9.52
CA THR A 254 13.09 -13.48 8.32
C THR A 254 12.33 -12.20 8.66
N MET A 255 11.16 -12.32 9.29
CA MET A 255 10.35 -11.17 9.68
C MET A 255 11.11 -10.24 10.64
N LEU A 256 11.80 -10.80 11.62
CA LEU A 256 12.61 -10.03 12.58
C LEU A 256 13.78 -9.30 11.88
N GLY A 257 14.42 -9.94 10.90
CA GLY A 257 15.45 -9.32 10.07
C GLY A 257 14.91 -8.09 9.33
N GLN A 258 13.82 -8.26 8.61
CA GLN A 258 13.16 -7.19 7.85
C GLN A 258 12.64 -6.06 8.76
N ALA A 259 12.14 -6.41 9.95
CA ALA A 259 11.73 -5.43 10.96
C ALA A 259 12.88 -4.52 11.40
N LYS A 260 14.04 -5.10 11.68
CA LYS A 260 15.26 -4.37 12.06
C LYS A 260 15.83 -3.50 10.94
N GLU A 261 15.63 -3.89 9.69
CA GLU A 261 16.06 -3.11 8.52
C GLU A 261 15.17 -1.90 8.28
N GLY A 262 13.90 -1.95 8.75
CA GLY A 262 12.98 -0.81 8.68
C GLY A 262 11.79 -1.01 7.74
N VAL A 263 11.41 -2.24 7.40
CA VAL A 263 10.20 -2.50 6.60
C VAL A 263 8.97 -2.00 7.36
N ASP A 264 8.16 -1.14 6.74
CA ASP A 264 7.05 -0.44 7.38
C ASP A 264 5.78 -1.29 7.46
N TYR A 265 5.53 -2.13 6.46
CA TYR A 265 4.40 -3.05 6.46
C TYR A 265 4.76 -4.38 5.79
N MET A 266 4.11 -5.44 6.24
CA MET A 266 4.41 -6.80 5.78
C MET A 266 3.15 -7.56 5.42
N THR A 267 3.11 -8.16 4.22
CA THR A 267 2.01 -9.03 3.82
C THR A 267 2.15 -10.41 4.47
N ILE A 268 1.14 -10.78 5.24
CA ILE A 268 1.07 -12.01 6.03
C ILE A 268 -0.17 -12.81 5.65
N HIS A 269 -0.01 -13.93 4.96
CA HIS A 269 -1.12 -14.78 4.49
C HIS A 269 -1.61 -15.73 5.61
N ALA A 270 -1.90 -15.19 6.79
CA ALA A 270 -2.34 -15.99 7.95
C ALA A 270 -3.79 -16.48 7.83
N GLY A 271 -4.61 -15.87 6.95
CA GLY A 271 -6.01 -16.26 6.72
C GLY A 271 -6.20 -17.51 5.87
N VAL A 272 -5.14 -18.00 5.21
CA VAL A 272 -5.19 -19.23 4.42
C VAL A 272 -5.18 -20.43 5.37
N LEU A 273 -6.34 -21.06 5.60
CA LEU A 273 -6.48 -22.24 6.45
C LEU A 273 -6.64 -23.51 5.61
N HIS A 274 -6.28 -24.65 6.20
CA HIS A 274 -6.37 -25.96 5.54
C HIS A 274 -7.78 -26.21 4.95
N ASP A 275 -8.81 -25.96 5.73
CA ASP A 275 -10.19 -26.17 5.29
C ASP A 275 -10.62 -25.20 4.17
N HIS A 276 -10.07 -23.99 4.14
CA HIS A 276 -10.32 -23.03 3.07
C HIS A 276 -9.70 -23.47 1.74
N VAL A 277 -8.52 -24.11 1.78
CA VAL A 277 -7.87 -24.64 0.57
C VAL A 277 -8.74 -25.68 -0.11
N LEU A 278 -9.46 -26.50 0.65
CA LEU A 278 -10.38 -27.50 0.07
C LEU A 278 -11.51 -26.86 -0.75
N LEU A 279 -11.94 -25.65 -0.42
CA LEU A 279 -12.96 -24.88 -1.13
C LEU A 279 -12.50 -24.43 -2.52
N THR A 280 -11.19 -24.38 -2.78
CA THR A 280 -10.65 -23.95 -4.08
C THR A 280 -10.65 -25.04 -5.16
N LYS A 281 -11.04 -26.27 -4.81
CA LYS A 281 -10.96 -27.46 -5.70
C LYS A 281 -11.68 -27.27 -7.06
N ASN A 282 -12.76 -26.53 -7.06
CA ASN A 282 -13.59 -26.34 -8.25
C ASN A 282 -13.36 -24.99 -8.95
N ARG A 283 -12.32 -24.25 -8.55
CA ARG A 283 -11.96 -22.97 -9.17
C ARG A 283 -11.42 -23.18 -10.58
N LEU A 284 -11.72 -22.23 -11.45
CA LEU A 284 -11.20 -22.19 -12.81
C LEU A 284 -9.68 -21.99 -12.83
N THR A 285 -9.18 -21.12 -11.95
CA THR A 285 -7.75 -20.76 -11.89
C THR A 285 -7.01 -21.27 -10.64
N GLY A 286 -7.70 -22.00 -9.75
CA GLY A 286 -7.10 -22.52 -8.52
C GLY A 286 -6.67 -21.41 -7.55
N ILE A 287 -5.45 -21.50 -7.00
CA ILE A 287 -4.86 -20.51 -6.09
C ILE A 287 -3.81 -19.73 -6.85
N VAL A 288 -4.10 -18.47 -7.17
CA VAL A 288 -3.21 -17.60 -7.98
C VAL A 288 -2.25 -16.77 -7.15
N SER A 289 -2.54 -16.54 -5.87
CA SER A 289 -1.60 -15.88 -4.96
C SER A 289 -0.36 -16.75 -4.75
N ARG A 290 0.82 -16.19 -4.98
CA ARG A 290 2.08 -16.91 -4.75
C ARG A 290 2.23 -17.31 -3.28
N GLY A 291 1.99 -16.39 -2.35
CA GLY A 291 2.06 -16.67 -0.91
C GLY A 291 1.02 -17.68 -0.46
N GLY A 292 -0.23 -17.52 -0.92
CA GLY A 292 -1.32 -18.47 -0.66
C GLY A 292 -1.02 -19.87 -1.19
N GLY A 293 -0.53 -19.98 -2.43
CA GLY A 293 -0.16 -21.25 -3.05
C GLY A 293 1.01 -21.97 -2.34
N LEU A 294 2.01 -21.21 -1.89
CA LEU A 294 3.12 -21.75 -1.09
C LEU A 294 2.63 -22.36 0.23
N LEU A 295 1.81 -21.62 0.97
CA LEU A 295 1.25 -22.09 2.25
C LEU A 295 0.29 -23.26 2.06
N ALA A 296 -0.58 -23.22 1.05
CA ALA A 296 -1.47 -24.33 0.70
C ALA A 296 -0.66 -25.60 0.41
N SER A 297 0.40 -25.51 -0.41
CA SER A 297 1.29 -26.62 -0.72
C SER A 297 2.01 -27.14 0.54
N TRP A 298 2.46 -26.24 1.40
CA TRP A 298 3.10 -26.61 2.66
C TRP A 298 2.14 -27.36 3.60
N MET A 299 0.91 -26.83 3.77
CA MET A 299 -0.11 -27.47 4.62
C MET A 299 -0.46 -28.87 4.15
N VAL A 300 -0.65 -29.07 2.85
CA VAL A 300 -0.95 -30.38 2.26
C VAL A 300 0.20 -31.35 2.47
N LYS A 301 1.45 -30.93 2.19
CA LYS A 301 2.62 -31.79 2.33
C LYS A 301 2.95 -32.16 3.78
N LYS A 302 2.74 -31.24 4.71
CA LYS A 302 3.01 -31.44 6.14
C LYS A 302 1.83 -32.01 6.91
N SER A 303 0.64 -32.01 6.33
CA SER A 303 -0.62 -32.35 7.04
C SER A 303 -0.76 -31.53 8.34
N LYS A 304 -0.47 -30.23 8.27
CA LYS A 304 -0.51 -29.28 9.38
C LYS A 304 -1.23 -28.00 8.96
N GLU A 305 -1.77 -27.29 9.94
CA GLU A 305 -2.34 -25.98 9.74
C GLU A 305 -1.25 -24.92 9.46
N ASN A 306 -1.63 -23.84 8.78
CA ASN A 306 -0.79 -22.71 8.46
C ASN A 306 -0.03 -22.18 9.69
N PHE A 307 1.29 -22.25 9.66
CA PHE A 307 2.12 -21.81 10.80
C PHE A 307 1.99 -20.30 11.07
N LEU A 308 1.60 -19.46 10.08
CA LEU A 308 1.37 -18.04 10.29
C LEU A 308 0.09 -17.80 11.10
N TYR A 309 -0.90 -18.67 10.96
CA TYR A 309 -2.12 -18.65 11.76
C TYR A 309 -1.87 -19.15 13.19
N THR A 310 -1.17 -20.29 13.32
CA THR A 310 -0.94 -20.92 14.63
C THR A 310 0.01 -20.13 15.54
N HIS A 311 0.92 -19.32 14.95
CA HIS A 311 1.88 -18.46 15.66
C HIS A 311 1.56 -16.97 15.50
N PHE A 312 0.27 -16.63 15.31
CA PHE A 312 -0.11 -15.25 15.03
C PHE A 312 0.22 -14.29 16.18
N ASP A 313 0.11 -14.72 17.43
CA ASP A 313 0.45 -13.88 18.58
C ASP A 313 1.96 -13.54 18.64
N GLU A 314 2.82 -14.48 18.27
CA GLU A 314 4.26 -14.22 18.16
C GLU A 314 4.59 -13.25 16.99
N LEU A 315 3.80 -13.29 15.91
CA LEU A 315 3.88 -12.28 14.83
C LEU A 315 3.53 -10.88 15.36
N LEU A 316 2.48 -10.80 16.17
CA LEU A 316 2.04 -9.53 16.78
C LEU A 316 3.10 -8.94 17.71
N GLU A 317 3.83 -9.75 18.47
CA GLU A 317 4.92 -9.30 19.33
C GLU A 317 6.04 -8.61 18.51
N ILE A 318 6.41 -9.17 17.36
CA ILE A 318 7.41 -8.57 16.48
C ILE A 318 6.88 -7.28 15.87
N ALA A 319 5.65 -7.28 15.35
CA ALA A 319 5.03 -6.11 14.74
C ALA A 319 4.90 -4.96 15.74
N LEU A 320 4.45 -5.26 16.96
CA LEU A 320 4.33 -4.29 18.04
C LEU A 320 5.67 -3.64 18.39
N ARG A 321 6.73 -4.44 18.48
CA ARG A 321 8.06 -3.96 18.87
C ARG A 321 8.65 -2.93 17.91
N TYR A 322 8.32 -3.02 16.61
CA TYR A 322 8.91 -2.17 15.56
C TYR A 322 7.88 -1.21 14.94
N ASP A 323 6.64 -1.20 15.39
CA ASP A 323 5.50 -0.48 14.81
C ASP A 323 5.27 -0.83 13.34
N ILE A 324 5.28 -2.13 13.04
CA ILE A 324 5.02 -2.64 11.70
C ILE A 324 3.52 -2.78 11.50
N THR A 325 3.00 -2.24 10.40
CA THR A 325 1.62 -2.51 9.97
C THR A 325 1.55 -3.89 9.30
N LEU A 326 0.64 -4.76 9.75
CA LEU A 326 0.39 -6.03 9.07
C LEU A 326 -0.60 -5.82 7.91
N SER A 327 -0.20 -6.21 6.71
CA SER A 327 -1.11 -6.39 5.57
C SER A 327 -1.56 -7.84 5.58
N LEU A 328 -2.80 -8.10 6.03
CA LEU A 328 -3.34 -9.46 6.11
C LEU A 328 -3.71 -9.91 4.70
N GLY A 329 -2.86 -10.76 4.13
CA GLY A 329 -2.86 -11.11 2.72
C GLY A 329 -4.02 -12.00 2.29
N ASP A 330 -4.60 -11.71 1.13
CA ASP A 330 -5.65 -12.47 0.45
C ASP A 330 -5.08 -13.65 -0.35
N GLY A 331 -4.54 -14.64 0.34
CA GLY A 331 -3.90 -15.81 -0.29
C GLY A 331 -4.85 -16.64 -1.17
N LEU A 332 -6.15 -16.51 -0.95
CA LEU A 332 -7.20 -17.18 -1.71
C LEU A 332 -8.01 -16.23 -2.59
N ARG A 333 -7.47 -15.06 -2.96
CA ARG A 333 -8.11 -14.18 -3.94
C ARG A 333 -8.38 -14.90 -5.26
N ALA A 334 -9.48 -14.54 -5.91
CA ALA A 334 -9.84 -15.11 -7.20
C ALA A 334 -8.91 -14.65 -8.33
N GLY A 335 -8.55 -15.56 -9.23
CA GLY A 335 -7.76 -15.30 -10.43
C GLY A 335 -8.60 -15.20 -11.71
N SER A 336 -9.91 -15.33 -11.59
CA SER A 336 -10.88 -15.16 -12.68
C SER A 336 -12.17 -14.54 -12.16
N LEU A 337 -12.93 -13.89 -13.04
CA LEU A 337 -14.25 -13.35 -12.69
C LEU A 337 -15.22 -14.44 -12.24
N PHE A 338 -15.07 -15.65 -12.79
CA PHE A 338 -15.91 -16.80 -12.43
C PHE A 338 -15.77 -17.16 -10.95
N ASP A 339 -14.55 -17.11 -10.43
CA ASP A 339 -14.22 -17.45 -9.04
C ASP A 339 -14.43 -16.27 -8.06
N GLY A 340 -14.73 -15.06 -8.58
CA GLY A 340 -14.88 -13.85 -7.77
C GLY A 340 -15.99 -13.96 -6.72
N ASN A 341 -15.65 -13.69 -5.44
CA ASN A 341 -16.51 -13.85 -4.26
C ASN A 341 -17.01 -15.29 -4.07
N ASP A 342 -16.17 -16.28 -4.33
CA ASP A 342 -16.49 -17.66 -4.03
C ASP A 342 -16.36 -18.01 -2.54
N ALA A 343 -16.72 -19.23 -2.18
CA ALA A 343 -16.71 -19.68 -0.79
C ALA A 343 -15.30 -19.63 -0.15
N ALA A 344 -14.23 -19.91 -0.92
CA ALA A 344 -12.87 -19.87 -0.43
C ALA A 344 -12.43 -18.44 -0.09
N GLN A 345 -12.68 -17.49 -1.00
CA GLN A 345 -12.38 -16.09 -0.77
C GLN A 345 -13.15 -15.50 0.42
N MET A 346 -14.44 -15.84 0.54
CA MET A 346 -15.28 -15.35 1.65
C MET A 346 -14.89 -15.97 2.99
N ALA A 347 -14.50 -17.24 3.03
CA ALA A 347 -14.04 -17.90 4.23
C ALA A 347 -12.72 -17.27 4.73
N GLU A 348 -11.79 -17.02 3.81
CA GLU A 348 -10.55 -16.30 4.13
C GLU A 348 -10.84 -14.90 4.67
N LEU A 349 -11.65 -14.08 3.98
CA LEU A 349 -11.98 -12.72 4.41
C LEU A 349 -12.54 -12.68 5.83
N LYS A 350 -13.40 -13.63 6.19
CA LYS A 350 -13.93 -13.74 7.54
C LYS A 350 -12.82 -14.02 8.57
N THR A 351 -11.90 -14.92 8.25
CA THR A 351 -10.74 -15.21 9.11
C THR A 351 -9.82 -13.99 9.23
N LEU A 352 -9.62 -13.23 8.14
CA LEU A 352 -8.85 -11.99 8.19
C LEU A 352 -9.48 -10.99 9.17
N GLY A 353 -10.81 -10.87 9.22
CA GLY A 353 -11.51 -10.04 10.19
C GLY A 353 -11.31 -10.48 11.66
N GLU A 354 -11.24 -11.80 11.91
CA GLU A 354 -10.92 -12.34 13.24
C GLU A 354 -9.48 -12.02 13.65
N LEU A 355 -8.53 -12.18 12.72
CA LEU A 355 -7.11 -11.84 12.92
C LEU A 355 -6.90 -10.34 13.10
N ALA A 356 -7.61 -9.50 12.34
CA ALA A 356 -7.58 -8.05 12.48
C ALA A 356 -8.03 -7.61 13.88
N SER A 357 -9.08 -8.24 14.42
CA SER A 357 -9.54 -7.96 15.78
C SER A 357 -8.48 -8.31 16.82
N ARG A 358 -7.81 -9.47 16.68
CA ARG A 358 -6.70 -9.87 17.58
C ARG A 358 -5.53 -8.87 17.51
N ALA A 359 -5.14 -8.47 16.33
CA ALA A 359 -4.07 -7.49 16.12
C ALA A 359 -4.43 -6.12 16.73
N TYR A 360 -5.65 -5.65 16.52
CA TYR A 360 -6.15 -4.41 17.11
C TYR A 360 -6.09 -4.44 18.65
N GLU A 361 -6.50 -5.56 19.27
CA GLU A 361 -6.45 -5.75 20.74
C GLU A 361 -5.01 -5.72 21.25
N ALA A 362 -4.09 -6.33 20.52
CA ALA A 362 -2.66 -6.31 20.82
C ALA A 362 -1.98 -4.94 20.59
N GLY A 363 -2.65 -3.98 19.93
CA GLY A 363 -2.08 -2.66 19.63
C GLY A 363 -1.27 -2.60 18.35
N VAL A 364 -1.49 -3.54 17.42
CA VAL A 364 -0.85 -3.62 16.10
C VAL A 364 -1.79 -3.09 15.03
N GLN A 365 -1.28 -2.21 14.17
CA GLN A 365 -2.00 -1.71 13.01
C GLN A 365 -2.15 -2.79 11.95
N VAL A 366 -3.35 -2.88 11.34
CA VAL A 366 -3.61 -3.82 10.24
C VAL A 366 -4.32 -3.16 9.08
N MET A 367 -4.07 -3.66 7.88
CA MET A 367 -4.89 -3.48 6.69
C MET A 367 -5.19 -4.85 6.10
N ILE A 368 -6.29 -4.97 5.37
CA ILE A 368 -6.82 -6.21 4.81
C ILE A 368 -6.56 -6.21 3.32
N GLU A 369 -6.00 -7.29 2.77
CA GLU A 369 -5.88 -7.44 1.32
C GLU A 369 -7.12 -8.09 0.70
N GLY A 370 -7.42 -7.74 -0.54
CA GLY A 370 -8.50 -8.29 -1.37
C GLY A 370 -8.85 -7.34 -2.49
N PRO A 371 -9.90 -7.62 -3.28
CA PRO A 371 -9.95 -8.81 -4.10
C PRO A 371 -9.02 -8.70 -5.33
N GLY A 372 -8.75 -9.84 -5.98
CA GLY A 372 -8.08 -9.90 -7.27
C GLY A 372 -9.07 -9.68 -8.43
N HIS A 373 -9.40 -10.75 -9.19
CA HIS A 373 -10.44 -10.70 -10.20
C HIS A 373 -11.83 -10.75 -9.56
N ILE A 374 -12.71 -9.83 -9.96
CA ILE A 374 -14.09 -9.77 -9.45
C ILE A 374 -15.00 -9.11 -10.47
N PRO A 375 -16.20 -9.67 -10.74
CA PRO A 375 -17.21 -9.01 -11.56
C PRO A 375 -17.54 -7.61 -11.00
N TYR A 376 -17.60 -6.62 -11.89
CA TYR A 376 -17.86 -5.21 -11.56
C TYR A 376 -19.01 -5.03 -10.56
N GLN A 377 -20.13 -5.72 -10.78
CA GLN A 377 -21.33 -5.62 -9.93
C GLN A 377 -21.18 -6.27 -8.54
N LYS A 378 -20.13 -7.06 -8.31
CA LYS A 378 -19.85 -7.70 -7.02
C LYS A 378 -18.88 -6.89 -6.15
N ILE A 379 -18.23 -5.85 -6.68
CA ILE A 379 -17.21 -5.07 -5.98
C ILE A 379 -17.79 -4.46 -4.72
N GLN A 380 -18.95 -3.80 -4.82
CA GLN A 380 -19.56 -3.14 -3.66
C GLN A 380 -19.99 -4.13 -2.58
N VAL A 381 -20.46 -5.31 -2.97
CA VAL A 381 -20.77 -6.37 -1.99
C VAL A 381 -19.51 -6.82 -1.26
N ASN A 382 -18.39 -6.99 -1.98
CA ASN A 382 -17.12 -7.37 -1.38
C ASN A 382 -16.64 -6.31 -0.35
N GLN A 383 -16.70 -5.01 -0.71
CA GLN A 383 -16.36 -3.92 0.20
C GLN A 383 -17.27 -3.90 1.43
N THR A 384 -18.60 -4.08 1.26
CA THR A 384 -19.54 -4.11 2.39
C THR A 384 -19.26 -5.26 3.34
N LEU A 385 -18.88 -6.43 2.82
CA LEU A 385 -18.51 -7.59 3.64
C LEU A 385 -17.21 -7.34 4.40
N GLU A 386 -16.23 -6.73 3.75
CA GLU A 386 -14.98 -6.32 4.39
C GLU A 386 -15.25 -5.32 5.52
N ASP A 387 -15.94 -4.22 5.25
CA ASP A 387 -16.34 -3.22 6.25
C ASP A 387 -17.01 -3.87 7.48
N THR A 388 -17.87 -4.86 7.23
CA THR A 388 -18.63 -5.53 8.29
C THR A 388 -17.78 -6.53 9.10
N TRP A 389 -17.04 -7.38 8.43
CA TRP A 389 -16.28 -8.46 9.07
C TRP A 389 -14.95 -8.00 9.62
N CYS A 390 -14.32 -7.02 8.95
CA CYS A 390 -13.02 -6.46 9.35
C CYS A 390 -13.13 -5.12 10.10
N LYS A 391 -14.36 -4.69 10.46
CA LYS A 391 -14.62 -3.47 11.26
C LYS A 391 -14.07 -2.19 10.64
N GLU A 392 -14.23 -2.03 9.35
CA GLU A 392 -13.73 -0.89 8.56
C GLU A 392 -12.20 -0.71 8.62
N ALA A 393 -11.43 -1.78 8.87
CA ALA A 393 -9.98 -1.75 8.73
C ALA A 393 -9.61 -1.35 7.28
N PRO A 394 -8.50 -0.65 7.05
CA PRO A 394 -8.16 -0.21 5.69
C PRO A 394 -8.07 -1.36 4.71
N PHE A 395 -8.76 -1.24 3.57
CA PHE A 395 -8.80 -2.25 2.52
C PHE A 395 -7.75 -1.96 1.45
N TYR A 396 -6.92 -2.95 1.16
CA TYR A 396 -5.84 -2.90 0.18
C TYR A 396 -6.10 -3.88 -0.96
N THR A 397 -6.32 -3.40 -2.18
CA THR A 397 -6.78 -4.22 -3.30
C THR A 397 -5.78 -4.32 -4.44
N LEU A 398 -5.83 -5.42 -5.18
CA LEU A 398 -5.08 -5.63 -6.41
C LEU A 398 -5.86 -5.12 -7.63
N GLY A 399 -6.21 -3.88 -7.63
CA GLY A 399 -7.06 -3.29 -8.66
C GLY A 399 -8.43 -2.89 -8.08
N PRO A 400 -9.52 -3.69 -8.09
CA PRO A 400 -9.65 -5.05 -8.62
C PRO A 400 -9.71 -5.15 -10.15
N LEU A 401 -9.42 -6.34 -10.67
CA LEU A 401 -9.49 -6.65 -12.09
C LEU A 401 -10.93 -7.04 -12.48
N VAL A 402 -11.56 -6.23 -13.31
CA VAL A 402 -12.99 -6.37 -13.67
C VAL A 402 -13.25 -7.12 -14.98
N SER A 403 -12.20 -7.62 -15.63
CA SER A 403 -12.28 -8.33 -16.91
C SER A 403 -11.15 -9.33 -17.05
N ASP A 404 -11.47 -10.54 -17.53
CA ASP A 404 -10.49 -11.60 -17.81
C ASP A 404 -9.96 -11.56 -19.26
N ILE A 405 -10.58 -10.75 -20.15
CA ILE A 405 -10.15 -10.63 -21.54
C ILE A 405 -9.12 -9.54 -21.77
N GLY A 406 -8.75 -8.81 -20.75
CA GLY A 406 -7.79 -7.69 -20.80
C GLY A 406 -6.34 -8.09 -20.51
N ALA A 407 -5.93 -9.33 -20.75
CA ALA A 407 -4.57 -9.79 -20.50
C ALA A 407 -3.53 -8.88 -21.17
N GLY A 408 -2.54 -8.43 -20.38
CA GLY A 408 -1.56 -7.41 -20.80
C GLY A 408 -2.06 -5.96 -20.68
N TYR A 409 -3.33 -5.72 -20.40
CA TYR A 409 -3.94 -4.41 -20.14
C TYR A 409 -4.47 -4.30 -18.70
N ASP A 410 -3.86 -5.01 -17.77
CA ASP A 410 -4.27 -5.08 -16.36
C ASP A 410 -4.33 -3.69 -15.71
N HIS A 411 -3.47 -2.76 -16.13
CA HIS A 411 -3.50 -1.38 -15.67
C HIS A 411 -4.79 -0.64 -16.05
N ILE A 412 -5.48 -1.02 -17.15
CA ILE A 412 -6.77 -0.45 -17.55
C ILE A 412 -7.89 -1.10 -16.75
N THR A 413 -7.92 -2.44 -16.71
CA THR A 413 -8.97 -3.19 -16.01
C THR A 413 -8.92 -2.95 -14.49
N ALA A 414 -7.71 -2.82 -13.92
CA ALA A 414 -7.50 -2.44 -12.54
C ALA A 414 -7.92 -1.01 -12.25
N ALA A 415 -7.66 -0.05 -13.14
CA ALA A 415 -8.09 1.34 -12.95
C ALA A 415 -9.62 1.48 -12.89
N ILE A 416 -10.35 0.69 -13.70
CA ILE A 416 -11.82 0.63 -13.65
C ILE A 416 -12.28 0.10 -12.29
N GLY A 417 -11.74 -1.02 -11.85
CA GLY A 417 -12.10 -1.62 -10.56
C GLY A 417 -11.70 -0.72 -9.38
N ALA A 418 -10.51 -0.11 -9.43
CA ALA A 418 -10.04 0.82 -8.41
C ALA A 418 -10.95 2.05 -8.26
N THR A 419 -11.47 2.58 -9.38
CA THR A 419 -12.43 3.68 -9.35
C THR A 419 -13.69 3.29 -8.59
N VAL A 420 -14.23 2.09 -8.85
CA VAL A 420 -15.47 1.62 -8.21
C VAL A 420 -15.25 1.30 -6.73
N ILE A 421 -14.20 0.55 -6.41
CA ILE A 421 -13.95 0.14 -5.03
C ILE A 421 -13.46 1.33 -4.17
N GLY A 422 -12.71 2.26 -4.77
CA GLY A 422 -12.32 3.50 -4.11
C GLY A 422 -13.52 4.38 -3.78
N ALA A 423 -14.48 4.50 -4.70
CA ALA A 423 -15.74 5.19 -4.43
C ALA A 423 -16.60 4.48 -3.36
N ALA A 424 -16.43 3.18 -3.18
CA ALA A 424 -17.11 2.39 -2.15
C ALA A 424 -16.40 2.38 -0.79
N GLY A 425 -15.14 2.90 -0.70
CA GLY A 425 -14.41 3.01 0.56
C GLY A 425 -13.03 2.32 0.61
N CYS A 426 -12.58 1.70 -0.47
CA CYS A 426 -11.23 1.15 -0.55
C CYS A 426 -10.16 2.26 -0.55
N LEU A 427 -9.02 2.03 0.10
CA LEU A 427 -8.14 3.10 0.56
C LEU A 427 -6.70 2.98 0.10
N LEU A 428 -6.30 1.79 -0.33
CA LEU A 428 -5.03 1.54 -0.96
C LEU A 428 -5.24 0.56 -2.12
N TYR A 429 -4.75 0.88 -3.30
CA TYR A 429 -4.75 -0.08 -4.40
C TYR A 429 -3.35 -0.19 -5.03
N THR A 430 -3.05 -1.38 -5.52
CA THR A 430 -1.81 -1.62 -6.27
C THR A 430 -2.03 -1.27 -7.73
N SER A 431 -1.22 -0.34 -8.25
CA SER A 431 -1.10 -0.16 -9.68
C SER A 431 -0.33 -1.34 -10.27
N PRO A 432 -0.89 -2.06 -11.27
CA PRO A 432 -0.18 -3.16 -11.91
C PRO A 432 1.17 -2.72 -12.46
N SER A 433 2.21 -3.43 -12.05
CA SER A 433 3.57 -3.13 -12.48
C SER A 433 3.91 -3.85 -13.80
N PRO A 434 4.96 -3.44 -14.53
CA PRO A 434 5.48 -4.18 -15.67
C PRO A 434 5.85 -5.64 -15.36
N ARG A 435 6.04 -5.99 -14.07
CA ARG A 435 6.31 -7.35 -13.60
C ARG A 435 5.12 -8.28 -13.78
N ASP A 436 3.90 -7.77 -13.63
CA ASP A 436 2.69 -8.59 -13.79
C ASP A 436 2.48 -9.01 -15.24
N ARG A 437 3.05 -8.26 -16.20
CA ARG A 437 3.07 -8.61 -17.63
C ARG A 437 3.96 -9.79 -17.99
N GLN A 438 4.89 -10.19 -17.11
CA GLN A 438 5.84 -11.29 -17.39
C GLN A 438 5.31 -12.67 -16.95
N LYS A 439 4.15 -12.70 -16.32
CA LYS A 439 3.52 -13.93 -15.82
C LYS A 439 2.32 -14.40 -16.65
N SER A 440 1.91 -13.62 -17.65
CA SER A 440 0.83 -13.96 -18.59
C SER A 440 1.37 -14.51 -19.91
#